data_e0078189a82068d69bc1ef1b02ddeed1
#
_entry.id   e0078189a82068d69bc1ef1b02ddeed1
#
_cell.length_a   1.000
_cell.length_b   1.000
_cell.length_c   1.000
_cell.angle_alpha   90.00
_cell.angle_beta   90.00
_cell.angle_gamma   90.00
#
_symmetry.space_group_name_H-M   'P 1'
#
loop_
_entity.id
_entity.type
_entity.pdbx_description
1 polymer ?
#
loop_
_entity_poly.entity_id
_entity_poly.type
_entity_poly.pdbx_seq_one_letter_code
_entity_poly.pdbx_strand_id
1 'polypeptide(L)'
;NYDLALLKKEIDRLIQILESFNAKSYILAFESALNEALSEFNQTHFPNKEFKRKVALKQIDEKAYGAQKEREFLAIFQKYIADFSIDLRTNSQGNFLQKWYLPHIRDEILLIRDEIAKSPRELQDILRIILSRVSRSCRATTHSDLATLNTPVTQSYYCAKHGRICKPLFSVCKWWKSYANDTLKRLAEFNRLKTQTHQLCINADSTNCDILGEVNNLDSKFADLIAQKKIAGIFSSPPYVGLIDYHEQ
;
A
#
# COMPACT_ATOMS: atom_id res chain seq x y z
N ASN A 1 10.68 11.51 18.78
CA ASN A 1 9.51 10.98 19.52
C ASN A 1 8.25 11.62 18.96
N TYR A 2 7.25 10.82 18.61
CA TYR A 2 5.95 11.33 18.20
C TYR A 2 5.02 11.38 19.41
N ASP A 3 4.24 12.46 19.54
CA ASP A 3 3.06 12.50 20.41
C ASP A 3 1.97 11.61 19.77
N LEU A 4 1.74 10.45 20.39
CA LEU A 4 0.79 9.47 19.85
C LEU A 4 -0.67 9.94 19.93
N ALA A 5 -1.01 10.80 20.89
CA ALA A 5 -2.36 11.34 21.02
C ALA A 5 -2.62 12.35 19.90
N LEU A 6 -1.66 13.24 19.64
CA LEU A 6 -1.71 14.20 18.54
C LEU A 6 -1.71 13.49 17.19
N LEU A 7 -0.87 12.47 17.02
CA LEU A 7 -0.84 11.67 15.78
C LEU A 7 -2.18 10.97 15.54
N LYS A 8 -2.78 10.37 16.58
CA LYS A 8 -4.09 9.73 16.46
C LYS A 8 -5.16 10.74 16.05
N LYS A 9 -5.21 11.89 16.69
CA LYS A 9 -6.16 12.97 16.35
C LYS A 9 -6.04 13.37 14.87
N GLU A 10 -4.82 13.51 14.38
CA GLU A 10 -4.57 13.90 13.00
C GLU A 10 -4.93 12.79 12.01
N ILE A 11 -4.66 11.52 12.33
CA ILE A 11 -5.13 10.37 11.57
C ILE A 11 -6.65 10.35 11.48
N ASP A 12 -7.35 10.56 12.60
CA ASP A 12 -8.81 10.59 12.64
C ASP A 12 -9.38 11.74 11.79
N ARG A 13 -8.74 12.93 11.79
CA ARG A 13 -9.07 14.05 10.89
C ARG A 13 -8.98 13.64 9.42
N LEU A 14 -7.88 13.00 9.02
CA LEU A 14 -7.67 12.56 7.65
C LEU A 14 -8.66 11.46 7.23
N ILE A 15 -9.06 10.58 8.15
CA ILE A 15 -10.12 9.60 7.92
C ILE A 15 -11.45 10.30 7.62
N GLN A 16 -11.83 11.29 8.41
CA GLN A 16 -13.07 12.06 8.21
C GLN A 16 -13.09 12.77 6.86
N ILE A 17 -11.96 13.30 6.41
CA ILE A 17 -11.82 13.93 5.09
C ILE A 17 -12.05 12.90 3.98
N LEU A 18 -11.42 11.71 4.06
CA LEU A 18 -11.64 10.63 3.10
C LEU A 18 -13.09 10.15 3.07
N GLU A 19 -13.70 9.97 4.24
CA GLU A 19 -15.10 9.57 4.34
C GLU A 19 -16.05 10.63 3.73
N SER A 20 -15.78 11.90 4.00
CA SER A 20 -16.55 13.02 3.43
C SER A 20 -16.36 13.13 1.91
N PHE A 21 -15.16 12.87 1.41
CA PHE A 21 -14.88 12.83 -0.03
C PHE A 21 -15.63 11.68 -0.70
N ASN A 22 -15.57 10.49 -0.13
CA ASN A 22 -16.24 9.30 -0.66
C ASN A 22 -17.78 9.41 -0.57
N ALA A 23 -18.32 10.06 0.45
CA ALA A 23 -19.77 10.26 0.60
C ALA A 23 -20.40 11.11 -0.52
N LYS A 24 -19.58 11.89 -1.25
CA LYS A 24 -20.02 12.70 -2.40
C LYS A 24 -20.07 11.91 -3.71
N SER A 25 -19.64 10.66 -3.69
CA SER A 25 -19.57 9.79 -4.88
C SER A 25 -20.34 8.49 -4.64
N TYR A 26 -20.67 7.80 -5.72
CA TYR A 26 -21.31 6.48 -5.64
C TYR A 26 -20.31 5.34 -5.30
N ILE A 27 -19.03 5.65 -5.07
CA ILE A 27 -17.95 4.67 -4.86
C ILE A 27 -18.23 3.75 -3.68
N LEU A 28 -18.72 4.26 -2.55
CA LEU A 28 -19.00 3.41 -1.39
C LEU A 28 -20.15 2.45 -1.64
N ALA A 29 -21.22 2.92 -2.28
CA ALA A 29 -22.37 2.08 -2.65
C ALA A 29 -21.95 1.03 -3.69
N PHE A 30 -21.19 1.42 -4.70
CA PHE A 30 -20.59 0.54 -5.68
C PHE A 30 -19.70 -0.52 -5.03
N GLU A 31 -18.77 -0.12 -4.17
CA GLU A 31 -17.86 -1.07 -3.50
C GLU A 31 -18.61 -2.05 -2.62
N SER A 32 -19.64 -1.59 -1.91
CA SER A 32 -20.49 -2.47 -1.08
C SER A 32 -21.19 -3.53 -1.93
N ALA A 33 -21.90 -3.09 -2.98
CA ALA A 33 -22.65 -3.98 -3.87
C ALA A 33 -21.73 -4.98 -4.61
N LEU A 34 -20.60 -4.50 -5.13
CA LEU A 34 -19.62 -5.35 -5.80
C LEU A 34 -18.96 -6.35 -4.84
N ASN A 35 -18.65 -5.95 -3.59
CA ASN A 35 -18.08 -6.86 -2.60
C ASN A 35 -19.06 -7.96 -2.18
N GLU A 36 -20.35 -7.65 -2.08
CA GLU A 36 -21.40 -8.63 -1.81
C GLU A 36 -21.48 -9.66 -2.94
N ALA A 37 -21.63 -9.22 -4.19
CA ALA A 37 -21.64 -10.08 -5.36
C ALA A 37 -20.37 -10.93 -5.49
N LEU A 38 -19.19 -10.33 -5.23
CA LEU A 38 -17.91 -11.03 -5.26
C LEU A 38 -17.81 -12.07 -4.14
N SER A 39 -18.34 -11.78 -2.95
CA SER A 39 -18.35 -12.71 -1.81
C SER A 39 -19.22 -13.92 -2.13
N GLU A 40 -20.43 -13.71 -2.61
CA GLU A 40 -21.37 -14.76 -3.01
C GLU A 40 -20.79 -15.65 -4.12
N PHE A 41 -20.25 -15.02 -5.17
CA PHE A 41 -19.62 -15.75 -6.27
C PHE A 41 -18.43 -16.60 -5.78
N ASN A 42 -17.58 -16.04 -4.93
CA ASN A 42 -16.43 -16.77 -4.40
C ASN A 42 -16.83 -17.89 -3.43
N GLN A 43 -17.87 -17.72 -2.63
CA GLN A 43 -18.41 -18.78 -1.76
C GLN A 43 -18.93 -19.95 -2.59
N THR A 44 -19.61 -19.67 -3.69
CA THR A 44 -20.18 -20.70 -4.57
C THR A 44 -19.11 -21.45 -5.36
N HIS A 45 -18.15 -20.74 -5.96
CA HIS A 45 -17.23 -21.32 -6.93
C HIS A 45 -15.83 -21.64 -6.36
N PHE A 46 -15.42 -20.98 -5.28
CA PHE A 46 -14.10 -21.13 -4.64
C PHE A 46 -14.22 -21.36 -3.12
N PRO A 47 -15.02 -22.35 -2.65
CA PRO A 47 -15.09 -22.67 -1.22
C PRO A 47 -13.69 -23.06 -0.73
N ASN A 48 -13.11 -22.23 0.16
CA ASN A 48 -11.67 -22.10 0.37
C ASN A 48 -10.93 -23.43 0.65
N LYS A 49 -11.44 -24.26 1.57
CA LYS A 49 -10.80 -25.54 1.91
C LYS A 49 -11.03 -26.60 0.85
N GLU A 50 -12.25 -26.67 0.33
CA GLU A 50 -12.66 -27.69 -0.62
C GLU A 50 -12.03 -27.47 -2.00
N PHE A 51 -12.01 -26.23 -2.49
CA PHE A 51 -11.39 -25.89 -3.76
C PHE A 51 -9.89 -26.22 -3.75
N LYS A 52 -9.15 -25.77 -2.74
CA LYS A 52 -7.72 -26.08 -2.60
C LYS A 52 -7.44 -27.58 -2.54
N ARG A 53 -8.31 -28.33 -1.85
CA ARG A 53 -8.19 -29.78 -1.80
C ARG A 53 -8.39 -30.42 -3.17
N LYS A 54 -9.41 -30.01 -3.93
CA LYS A 54 -9.67 -30.53 -5.29
C LYS A 54 -8.51 -30.21 -6.24
N VAL A 55 -7.93 -29.02 -6.15
CA VAL A 55 -6.73 -28.64 -6.91
C VAL A 55 -5.53 -29.53 -6.53
N ALA A 56 -5.25 -29.70 -5.24
CA ALA A 56 -4.14 -30.53 -4.76
C ALA A 56 -4.29 -32.01 -5.19
N LEU A 57 -5.51 -32.53 -5.25
CA LEU A 57 -5.84 -33.87 -5.73
C LEU A 57 -5.91 -33.98 -7.27
N LYS A 58 -5.58 -32.90 -8.01
CA LYS A 58 -5.67 -32.82 -9.48
C LYS A 58 -7.06 -33.14 -10.04
N GLN A 59 -8.12 -32.96 -9.26
CA GLN A 59 -9.53 -33.12 -9.68
C GLN A 59 -10.02 -31.90 -10.46
N ILE A 60 -9.37 -30.76 -10.30
CA ILE A 60 -9.65 -29.50 -11.01
C ILE A 60 -8.33 -28.96 -11.54
N ASP A 61 -8.30 -28.58 -12.82
CA ASP A 61 -7.27 -27.72 -13.37
C ASP A 61 -7.52 -26.30 -12.88
N GLU A 62 -6.72 -25.85 -11.91
CA GLU A 62 -6.86 -24.52 -11.27
C GLU A 62 -6.83 -23.40 -12.31
N LYS A 63 -5.92 -23.47 -13.28
CA LYS A 63 -5.73 -22.41 -14.28
C LYS A 63 -6.92 -22.32 -15.22
N ALA A 64 -7.37 -23.45 -15.75
CA ALA A 64 -8.49 -23.51 -16.67
C ALA A 64 -9.81 -23.09 -15.96
N TYR A 65 -10.06 -23.62 -14.76
CA TYR A 65 -11.23 -23.29 -13.97
C TYR A 65 -11.22 -21.81 -13.54
N GLY A 66 -10.08 -21.31 -13.06
CA GLY A 66 -9.92 -19.91 -12.68
C GLY A 66 -10.22 -18.96 -13.84
N ALA A 67 -9.65 -19.23 -15.03
CA ALA A 67 -9.89 -18.44 -16.24
C ALA A 67 -11.36 -18.50 -16.72
N GLN A 68 -12.03 -19.64 -16.56
CA GLN A 68 -13.45 -19.74 -16.87
C GLN A 68 -14.27 -18.85 -15.92
N LYS A 69 -14.06 -18.97 -14.61
CA LYS A 69 -14.82 -18.22 -13.61
C LYS A 69 -14.48 -16.72 -13.61
N GLU A 70 -13.29 -16.35 -14.01
CA GLU A 70 -12.92 -14.96 -14.26
C GLU A 70 -13.81 -14.34 -15.34
N ARG A 71 -13.99 -15.02 -16.47
CA ARG A 71 -14.89 -14.56 -17.55
C ARG A 71 -16.35 -14.44 -17.09
N GLU A 72 -16.82 -15.40 -16.30
CA GLU A 72 -18.18 -15.37 -15.76
C GLU A 72 -18.38 -14.16 -14.82
N PHE A 73 -17.45 -13.92 -13.91
CA PHE A 73 -17.53 -12.79 -12.99
C PHE A 73 -17.28 -11.45 -13.69
N LEU A 74 -16.49 -11.41 -14.74
CA LEU A 74 -16.23 -10.19 -15.51
C LEU A 74 -17.53 -9.57 -16.06
N ALA A 75 -18.49 -10.38 -16.49
CA ALA A 75 -19.80 -9.88 -16.93
C ALA A 75 -20.57 -9.20 -15.78
N ILE A 76 -20.53 -9.80 -14.59
CA ILE A 76 -21.12 -9.21 -13.39
C ILE A 76 -20.42 -7.89 -13.04
N PHE A 77 -19.08 -7.90 -13.03
CA PHE A 77 -18.26 -6.72 -12.75
C PHE A 77 -18.58 -5.57 -13.71
N GLN A 78 -18.63 -5.83 -15.02
CA GLN A 78 -18.94 -4.84 -16.04
C GLN A 78 -20.34 -4.24 -15.89
N LYS A 79 -21.34 -5.05 -15.48
CA LYS A 79 -22.67 -4.55 -15.15
C LYS A 79 -22.62 -3.52 -14.02
N TYR A 80 -21.95 -3.83 -12.89
CA TYR A 80 -21.81 -2.88 -11.78
C TYR A 80 -21.05 -1.60 -12.19
N ILE A 81 -20.01 -1.73 -13.02
CA ILE A 81 -19.28 -0.57 -13.55
C ILE A 81 -20.21 0.35 -14.34
N ALA A 82 -21.07 -0.23 -15.19
CA ALA A 82 -22.04 0.53 -15.98
C ALA A 82 -23.14 1.16 -15.10
N ASP A 83 -23.74 0.36 -14.20
CA ASP A 83 -24.83 0.78 -13.32
C ASP A 83 -24.43 1.97 -12.42
N PHE A 84 -23.18 1.99 -11.95
CA PHE A 84 -22.64 3.05 -11.09
C PHE A 84 -21.79 4.07 -11.85
N SER A 85 -21.65 3.96 -13.16
CA SER A 85 -20.83 4.86 -14.00
C SER A 85 -19.40 5.02 -13.51
N ILE A 86 -18.73 3.93 -13.14
CA ILE A 86 -17.37 3.94 -12.60
C ILE A 86 -16.33 4.10 -13.71
N ASP A 87 -15.42 5.04 -13.55
CA ASP A 87 -14.31 5.24 -14.48
C ASP A 87 -13.14 4.31 -14.13
N LEU A 88 -12.79 3.41 -15.05
CA LEU A 88 -11.66 2.48 -14.93
C LEU A 88 -10.45 2.89 -15.78
N ARG A 89 -10.51 4.01 -16.49
CA ARG A 89 -9.48 4.38 -17.46
C ARG A 89 -8.18 4.77 -16.74
N THR A 90 -7.09 4.13 -17.14
CA THR A 90 -5.73 4.55 -16.80
C THR A 90 -5.05 5.13 -18.03
N ASN A 91 -4.09 6.03 -17.82
CA ASN A 91 -3.34 6.64 -18.92
C ASN A 91 -1.93 6.05 -18.98
N SER A 92 -1.69 5.14 -19.93
CA SER A 92 -0.40 4.47 -20.11
C SER A 92 0.73 5.44 -20.52
N GLN A 93 0.40 6.58 -21.12
CA GLN A 93 1.34 7.62 -21.53
C GLN A 93 1.49 8.73 -20.47
N GLY A 94 0.73 8.66 -19.40
CA GLY A 94 0.74 9.63 -18.32
C GLY A 94 1.87 9.39 -17.32
N ASN A 95 1.89 10.20 -16.27
CA ASN A 95 2.80 9.98 -15.15
C ASN A 95 2.44 8.70 -14.37
N PHE A 96 3.31 8.33 -13.42
CA PHE A 96 3.15 7.13 -12.61
C PHE A 96 1.75 7.00 -11.97
N LEU A 97 1.21 8.07 -11.40
CA LEU A 97 -0.12 8.04 -10.78
C LEU A 97 -1.23 7.81 -11.80
N GLN A 98 -1.13 8.41 -12.98
CA GLN A 98 -2.12 8.25 -14.04
C GLN A 98 -2.11 6.85 -14.65
N LYS A 99 -0.92 6.22 -14.69
CA LYS A 99 -0.76 4.87 -15.22
C LYS A 99 -1.23 3.79 -14.25
N TRP A 100 -0.89 3.94 -12.96
CA TRP A 100 -0.98 2.82 -12.01
C TRP A 100 -2.13 2.92 -11.02
N TYR A 101 -2.96 3.95 -11.09
CA TYR A 101 -4.10 4.10 -10.18
C TYR A 101 -5.38 4.39 -10.94
N LEU A 102 -6.48 3.78 -10.51
CA LEU A 102 -7.80 4.17 -10.96
C LEU A 102 -8.06 5.65 -10.61
N PRO A 103 -8.85 6.38 -11.43
CA PRO A 103 -9.04 7.83 -11.23
C PRO A 103 -9.44 8.19 -9.80
N HIS A 104 -10.45 7.53 -9.23
CA HIS A 104 -10.90 7.81 -7.88
C HIS A 104 -9.83 7.56 -6.80
N ILE A 105 -9.06 6.46 -6.93
CA ILE A 105 -7.93 6.13 -6.03
C ILE A 105 -6.85 7.20 -6.11
N ARG A 106 -6.52 7.67 -7.32
CA ARG A 106 -5.56 8.74 -7.52
C ARG A 106 -6.01 10.02 -6.83
N ASP A 107 -7.30 10.38 -6.99
CA ASP A 107 -7.86 11.60 -6.41
C ASP A 107 -7.84 11.55 -4.87
N GLU A 108 -8.14 10.40 -4.25
CA GLU A 108 -8.00 10.21 -2.80
C GLU A 108 -6.53 10.31 -2.34
N ILE A 109 -5.56 9.73 -3.08
CA ILE A 109 -4.14 9.82 -2.76
C ILE A 109 -3.67 11.28 -2.80
N LEU A 110 -4.05 12.02 -3.84
CA LEU A 110 -3.69 13.43 -3.98
C LEU A 110 -4.33 14.27 -2.88
N LEU A 111 -5.61 14.05 -2.57
CA LEU A 111 -6.31 14.71 -1.47
C LEU A 111 -5.57 14.53 -0.14
N ILE A 112 -5.23 13.29 0.22
CA ILE A 112 -4.53 13.01 1.49
C ILE A 112 -3.12 13.60 1.48
N ARG A 113 -2.40 13.55 0.37
CA ARG A 113 -1.08 14.19 0.25
C ARG A 113 -1.16 15.69 0.58
N ASP A 114 -2.16 16.38 0.02
CA ASP A 114 -2.33 17.82 0.19
C ASP A 114 -2.82 18.15 1.62
N GLU A 115 -3.63 17.29 2.22
CA GLU A 115 -4.05 17.43 3.60
C GLU A 115 -2.92 17.15 4.61
N ILE A 116 -2.01 16.21 4.31
CA ILE A 116 -0.81 15.98 5.12
C ILE A 116 0.10 17.22 5.14
N ALA A 117 0.18 17.97 4.04
CA ALA A 117 0.96 19.20 3.99
C ALA A 117 0.43 20.29 4.95
N LYS A 118 -0.85 20.22 5.36
CA LYS A 118 -1.49 21.12 6.33
C LYS A 118 -1.39 20.62 7.78
N SER A 119 -0.95 19.38 7.99
CA SER A 119 -0.77 18.78 9.31
C SER A 119 0.41 19.42 10.06
N PRO A 120 0.48 19.33 11.41
CA PRO A 120 1.64 19.73 12.18
C PRO A 120 2.96 19.18 11.61
N ARG A 121 3.98 20.04 11.48
CA ARG A 121 5.24 19.70 10.77
C ARG A 121 5.88 18.42 11.30
N GLU A 122 5.88 18.23 12.60
CA GLU A 122 6.44 17.06 13.29
C GLU A 122 5.74 15.74 12.96
N LEU A 123 4.48 15.79 12.44
CA LEU A 123 3.74 14.60 12.07
C LEU A 123 3.77 14.29 10.57
N GLN A 124 4.19 15.26 9.74
CA GLN A 124 4.09 15.10 8.28
C GLN A 124 4.86 13.89 7.76
N ASP A 125 6.04 13.61 8.29
CA ASP A 125 6.88 12.52 7.78
C ASP A 125 6.30 11.15 8.10
N ILE A 126 5.78 10.93 9.31
CA ILE A 126 5.12 9.66 9.65
C ILE A 126 3.82 9.48 8.86
N LEU A 127 3.06 10.55 8.62
CA LEU A 127 1.85 10.51 7.80
C LEU A 127 2.18 10.20 6.33
N ARG A 128 3.29 10.75 5.78
CA ARG A 128 3.79 10.41 4.44
C ARG A 128 4.21 8.94 4.34
N ILE A 129 4.82 8.37 5.39
CA ILE A 129 5.15 6.94 5.44
C ILE A 129 3.87 6.10 5.39
N ILE A 130 2.82 6.47 6.15
CA ILE A 130 1.52 5.80 6.08
C ILE A 130 0.95 5.89 4.66
N LEU A 131 0.95 7.09 4.05
CA LEU A 131 0.47 7.30 2.68
C LEU A 131 1.24 6.46 1.66
N SER A 132 2.55 6.37 1.77
CA SER A 132 3.39 5.53 0.90
C SER A 132 2.98 4.04 0.96
N ARG A 133 2.74 3.51 2.16
CA ARG A 133 2.25 2.14 2.35
C ARG A 133 0.86 1.93 1.73
N VAL A 134 -0.04 2.89 1.93
CA VAL A 134 -1.39 2.89 1.35
C VAL A 134 -1.30 2.90 -0.17
N SER A 135 -0.55 3.84 -0.74
CA SER A 135 -0.39 3.99 -2.18
C SER A 135 0.12 2.69 -2.81
N ARG A 136 1.13 2.05 -2.21
CA ARG A 136 1.62 0.76 -2.70
C ARG A 136 0.52 -0.31 -2.78
N SER A 137 -0.37 -0.37 -1.79
CA SER A 137 -1.44 -1.38 -1.73
C SER A 137 -2.64 -1.06 -2.64
N CYS A 138 -2.78 0.19 -3.08
CA CYS A 138 -3.90 0.66 -3.90
C CYS A 138 -3.60 0.72 -5.39
N ARG A 139 -2.42 0.26 -5.83
CA ARG A 139 -2.09 0.18 -7.26
C ARG A 139 -3.06 -0.74 -8.00
N ALA A 140 -3.36 -0.39 -9.24
CA ALA A 140 -4.13 -1.22 -10.17
C ALA A 140 -3.26 -2.40 -10.66
N THR A 141 -2.93 -3.33 -9.77
CA THR A 141 -2.12 -4.51 -10.04
C THR A 141 -2.74 -5.75 -9.42
N THR A 142 -2.29 -6.93 -9.83
CA THR A 142 -2.65 -8.17 -9.16
C THR A 142 -1.92 -8.31 -7.82
N HIS A 143 -2.41 -9.16 -6.94
CA HIS A 143 -1.72 -9.46 -5.67
C HIS A 143 -0.37 -10.18 -5.88
N SER A 144 -0.14 -10.73 -7.06
CA SER A 144 1.13 -11.37 -7.40
C SER A 144 2.18 -10.37 -7.88
N ASP A 145 1.74 -9.24 -8.46
CA ASP A 145 2.60 -8.28 -9.16
C ASP A 145 2.92 -7.02 -8.34
N LEU A 146 2.73 -7.06 -7.02
CA LEU A 146 3.03 -5.91 -6.16
C LEU A 146 4.50 -5.48 -6.18
N ALA A 147 5.40 -6.39 -6.52
CA ALA A 147 6.84 -6.13 -6.63
C ALA A 147 7.27 -5.79 -8.07
N THR A 148 6.55 -6.33 -9.07
CA THR A 148 6.87 -6.15 -10.49
C THR A 148 5.67 -5.53 -11.19
N LEU A 149 5.83 -4.35 -11.76
CA LEU A 149 4.75 -3.60 -12.41
C LEU A 149 4.79 -3.85 -13.93
N ASN A 150 4.05 -4.84 -14.41
CA ASN A 150 3.98 -5.15 -15.84
C ASN A 150 2.93 -4.29 -16.55
N THR A 151 1.65 -4.54 -16.26
CA THR A 151 0.53 -3.81 -16.86
C THR A 151 -0.53 -3.50 -15.79
N PRO A 152 -1.21 -2.33 -15.87
CA PRO A 152 -2.31 -2.03 -14.96
C PRO A 152 -3.45 -3.04 -15.10
N VAL A 153 -4.00 -3.48 -13.97
CA VAL A 153 -5.17 -4.37 -13.90
C VAL A 153 -6.33 -3.57 -13.33
N THR A 154 -7.29 -3.26 -14.18
CA THR A 154 -8.44 -2.40 -13.86
C THR A 154 -9.75 -3.16 -13.74
N GLN A 155 -9.73 -4.47 -13.98
CA GLN A 155 -10.90 -5.36 -13.94
C GLN A 155 -10.73 -6.46 -12.89
N SER A 156 -11.80 -7.21 -12.62
CA SER A 156 -11.71 -8.41 -11.80
C SER A 156 -10.85 -9.48 -12.47
N TYR A 157 -10.16 -10.28 -11.68
CA TYR A 157 -9.21 -11.30 -12.16
C TYR A 157 -9.16 -12.49 -11.21
N TYR A 158 -8.81 -13.68 -11.73
CA TYR A 158 -8.50 -14.82 -10.90
C TYR A 158 -7.14 -14.63 -10.22
N CYS A 159 -7.11 -14.76 -8.92
CA CYS A 159 -5.89 -14.63 -8.12
C CYS A 159 -5.44 -16.00 -7.59
N ALA A 160 -4.43 -16.59 -8.20
CA ALA A 160 -3.86 -17.88 -7.75
C ALA A 160 -3.36 -17.83 -6.30
N LYS A 161 -2.79 -16.71 -5.86
CA LYS A 161 -2.37 -16.51 -4.46
C LYS A 161 -3.52 -16.67 -3.46
N HIS A 162 -4.70 -16.18 -3.79
CA HIS A 162 -5.89 -16.27 -2.95
C HIS A 162 -6.81 -17.46 -3.33
N GLY A 163 -6.60 -18.09 -4.49
CA GLY A 163 -7.44 -19.18 -5.01
C GLY A 163 -8.90 -18.75 -5.24
N ARG A 164 -9.11 -17.52 -5.75
CA ARG A 164 -10.45 -16.94 -5.96
C ARG A 164 -10.41 -15.71 -6.86
N ILE A 165 -11.60 -15.24 -7.28
CA ILE A 165 -11.70 -13.97 -7.99
C ILE A 165 -11.38 -12.80 -7.03
N CYS A 166 -10.54 -11.90 -7.48
CA CYS A 166 -10.19 -10.63 -6.84
C CYS A 166 -10.55 -9.45 -7.74
N LYS A 167 -10.52 -8.26 -7.20
CA LYS A 167 -10.79 -7.00 -7.90
C LYS A 167 -9.78 -5.93 -7.54
N PRO A 168 -9.59 -4.90 -8.36
CA PRO A 168 -8.88 -3.70 -7.96
C PRO A 168 -9.54 -3.03 -6.75
N LEU A 169 -8.82 -2.15 -6.10
CA LEU A 169 -9.36 -1.30 -5.04
C LEU A 169 -10.03 -0.06 -5.64
N PHE A 170 -11.08 0.42 -4.98
CA PHE A 170 -11.82 1.62 -5.39
C PHE A 170 -11.81 2.72 -4.32
N SER A 171 -11.28 2.44 -3.12
CA SER A 171 -11.13 3.43 -2.05
C SER A 171 -9.86 3.15 -1.24
N VAL A 172 -9.13 4.20 -0.89
CA VAL A 172 -7.95 4.14 -0.02
C VAL A 172 -8.31 4.11 1.47
N CYS A 173 -9.51 4.52 1.85
CA CYS A 173 -9.92 4.71 3.24
C CYS A 173 -9.68 3.47 4.11
N LYS A 174 -10.02 2.28 3.62
CA LYS A 174 -9.78 1.01 4.32
C LYS A 174 -8.30 0.77 4.62
N TRP A 175 -7.44 0.99 3.63
CA TRP A 175 -6.00 0.80 3.78
C TRP A 175 -5.36 1.88 4.63
N TRP A 176 -5.86 3.12 4.53
CA TRP A 176 -5.45 4.20 5.42
C TRP A 176 -5.71 3.83 6.88
N LYS A 177 -6.95 3.45 7.23
CA LYS A 177 -7.31 3.00 8.59
C LYS A 177 -6.43 1.86 9.07
N SER A 178 -6.21 0.85 8.22
CA SER A 178 -5.41 -0.33 8.56
C SER A 178 -3.95 0.03 8.86
N TYR A 179 -3.30 0.76 7.94
CA TYR A 179 -1.88 1.10 8.11
C TYR A 179 -1.64 2.18 9.18
N ALA A 180 -2.57 3.09 9.37
CA ALA A 180 -2.50 4.07 10.45
C ALA A 180 -2.58 3.38 11.82
N ASN A 181 -3.52 2.45 12.01
CA ASN A 181 -3.62 1.67 13.25
C ASN A 181 -2.39 0.81 13.50
N ASP A 182 -1.88 0.12 12.47
CA ASP A 182 -0.63 -0.66 12.57
C ASP A 182 0.55 0.24 12.96
N THR A 183 0.65 1.45 12.37
CA THR A 183 1.71 2.40 12.68
C THR A 183 1.62 2.92 14.12
N LEU A 184 0.42 3.29 14.60
CA LEU A 184 0.21 3.69 16.00
C LEU A 184 0.61 2.58 16.97
N LYS A 185 0.20 1.34 16.70
CA LYS A 185 0.58 0.18 17.52
C LYS A 185 2.08 -0.01 17.58
N ARG A 186 2.77 0.01 16.43
CA ARG A 186 4.23 -0.15 16.35
C ARG A 186 4.98 0.97 17.04
N LEU A 187 4.52 2.21 16.92
CA LEU A 187 5.12 3.34 17.62
C LEU A 187 4.94 3.24 19.14
N ALA A 188 3.78 2.78 19.62
CA ALA A 188 3.56 2.54 21.04
C ALA A 188 4.47 1.43 21.58
N GLU A 189 4.63 0.33 20.85
CA GLU A 189 5.57 -0.74 21.18
C GLU A 189 7.02 -0.23 21.18
N PHE A 190 7.42 0.52 20.16
CA PHE A 190 8.76 1.12 20.08
C PHE A 190 9.03 2.06 21.26
N ASN A 191 8.08 2.95 21.59
CA ASN A 191 8.23 3.86 22.73
C ASN A 191 8.45 3.13 24.06
N ARG A 192 7.89 1.93 24.21
CA ARG A 192 8.10 1.09 25.41
C ARG A 192 9.47 0.41 25.42
N LEU A 193 9.99 0.06 24.23
CA LEU A 193 11.21 -0.74 24.08
C LEU A 193 12.46 0.11 23.83
N LYS A 194 12.30 1.39 23.44
CA LYS A 194 13.43 2.28 23.10
C LYS A 194 14.36 2.47 24.29
N THR A 195 15.63 2.59 23.98
CA THR A 195 16.71 2.93 24.94
C THR A 195 17.14 4.39 24.78
N GLN A 196 18.05 4.85 25.64
CA GLN A 196 18.67 6.18 25.57
C GLN A 196 19.89 6.21 24.61
N THR A 197 19.93 5.33 23.62
CA THR A 197 21.01 5.30 22.63
C THR A 197 20.88 6.44 21.62
N HIS A 198 22.01 7.01 21.24
CA HIS A 198 22.05 7.94 20.11
C HIS A 198 21.72 7.23 18.81
N GLN A 199 20.90 7.86 18.00
CA GLN A 199 20.54 7.39 16.66
C GLN A 199 20.53 8.58 15.71
N LEU A 200 21.15 8.43 14.55
CA LEU A 200 21.20 9.42 13.51
C LEU A 200 20.87 8.75 12.17
N CYS A 201 20.05 9.39 11.37
CA CYS A 201 19.76 8.99 10.00
C CYS A 201 20.41 9.99 9.06
N ILE A 202 21.28 9.51 8.18
CA ILE A 202 21.95 10.31 7.16
C ILE A 202 21.31 9.96 5.81
N ASN A 203 20.90 10.98 5.08
CA ASN A 203 20.43 10.83 3.69
C ASN A 203 21.55 11.29 2.75
N ALA A 204 22.34 10.34 2.25
CA ALA A 204 23.46 10.61 1.38
C ALA A 204 23.68 9.44 0.39
N ASP A 205 24.44 9.69 -0.66
CA ASP A 205 24.90 8.64 -1.57
C ASP A 205 25.96 7.78 -0.85
N SER A 206 25.63 6.53 -0.59
CA SER A 206 26.48 5.58 0.14
C SER A 206 27.78 5.22 -0.59
N THR A 207 27.91 5.55 -1.88
CA THR A 207 29.12 5.25 -2.67
C THR A 207 30.26 6.25 -2.42
N ASN A 208 29.93 7.48 -1.95
CA ASN A 208 30.89 8.57 -1.78
C ASN A 208 30.63 9.41 -0.53
N CYS A 209 29.78 8.95 0.40
CA CYS A 209 29.43 9.70 1.61
C CYS A 209 30.61 9.77 2.59
N ASP A 210 30.99 10.99 2.97
CA ASP A 210 31.80 11.22 4.17
C ASP A 210 30.91 11.12 5.42
N ILE A 211 30.80 9.89 5.95
CA ILE A 211 29.94 9.60 7.09
C ILE A 211 30.31 10.46 8.31
N LEU A 212 31.60 10.68 8.58
CA LEU A 212 32.04 11.45 9.75
C LEU A 212 31.75 12.93 9.58
N GLY A 213 31.96 13.47 8.38
CA GLY A 213 31.60 14.86 8.05
C GLY A 213 30.09 15.08 8.15
N GLU A 214 29.28 14.19 7.62
CA GLU A 214 27.81 14.28 7.70
C GLU A 214 27.30 14.14 9.14
N VAL A 215 27.85 13.23 9.94
CA VAL A 215 27.51 13.13 11.36
C VAL A 215 27.89 14.41 12.10
N ASN A 216 29.06 14.97 11.85
CA ASN A 216 29.51 16.20 12.50
C ASN A 216 28.61 17.41 12.16
N ASN A 217 28.14 17.49 10.91
CA ASN A 217 27.22 18.53 10.47
C ASN A 217 25.85 18.43 11.14
N LEU A 218 25.38 17.22 11.42
CA LEU A 218 24.04 16.96 11.99
C LEU A 218 24.04 16.93 13.52
N ASP A 219 25.06 16.34 14.14
CA ASP A 219 25.21 16.18 15.58
C ASP A 219 26.71 16.05 15.96
N SER A 220 27.35 17.18 16.28
CA SER A 220 28.77 17.21 16.63
C SER A 220 29.12 16.37 17.88
N LYS A 221 28.20 16.29 18.87
CA LYS A 221 28.41 15.45 20.06
C LYS A 221 28.40 13.97 19.71
N PHE A 222 27.58 13.57 18.75
CA PHE A 222 27.57 12.19 18.26
C PHE A 222 28.85 11.90 17.45
N ALA A 223 29.35 12.87 16.67
CA ALA A 223 30.62 12.74 15.96
C ALA A 223 31.79 12.51 16.93
N ASP A 224 31.87 13.29 18.01
CA ASP A 224 32.89 13.13 19.09
C ASP A 224 32.80 11.74 19.73
N LEU A 225 31.58 11.24 19.95
CA LEU A 225 31.36 9.91 20.51
C LEU A 225 31.86 8.80 19.56
N ILE A 226 31.62 8.94 18.26
CA ILE A 226 32.08 7.98 17.24
C ILE A 226 33.62 8.04 17.13
N ALA A 227 34.21 9.23 17.15
CA ALA A 227 35.65 9.38 17.07
C ALA A 227 36.39 8.73 18.29
N GLN A 228 35.76 8.77 19.48
CA GLN A 228 36.29 8.16 20.68
C GLN A 228 36.06 6.64 20.76
N LYS A 229 35.01 6.14 20.16
CA LYS A 229 34.60 4.72 20.21
C LYS A 229 34.69 4.10 18.84
N LYS A 230 35.31 2.95 18.75
CA LYS A 230 35.37 2.18 17.50
C LYS A 230 33.98 1.66 17.12
N ILE A 231 33.68 1.62 15.80
CA ILE A 231 32.49 0.99 15.26
C ILE A 231 32.56 -0.52 15.54
N ALA A 232 31.57 -1.05 16.25
CA ALA A 232 31.51 -2.46 16.63
C ALA A 232 31.03 -3.37 15.50
N GLY A 233 30.25 -2.85 14.54
CA GLY A 233 29.74 -3.65 13.43
C GLY A 233 29.06 -2.80 12.37
N ILE A 234 28.96 -3.36 11.17
CA ILE A 234 28.26 -2.76 10.02
C ILE A 234 27.23 -3.78 9.53
N PHE A 235 25.99 -3.32 9.33
CA PHE A 235 24.93 -4.07 8.68
C PHE A 235 24.58 -3.41 7.37
N SER A 236 24.50 -4.19 6.29
CA SER A 236 24.17 -3.69 4.96
C SER A 236 23.10 -4.57 4.33
N SER A 237 22.19 -3.95 3.59
CA SER A 237 21.20 -4.62 2.74
C SER A 237 21.33 -4.06 1.33
N PRO A 238 22.31 -4.52 0.56
CA PRO A 238 22.52 -4.05 -0.81
C PRO A 238 21.35 -4.47 -1.70
N PRO A 239 21.14 -3.78 -2.84
CA PRO A 239 20.16 -4.20 -3.84
C PRO A 239 20.39 -5.65 -4.30
N TYR A 240 19.30 -6.41 -4.43
CA TYR A 240 19.36 -7.79 -4.93
C TYR A 240 19.36 -7.77 -6.46
N VAL A 241 20.52 -7.90 -7.07
CA VAL A 241 20.69 -7.90 -8.53
C VAL A 241 19.88 -9.06 -9.15
N GLY A 242 19.04 -8.74 -10.14
CA GLY A 242 18.23 -9.71 -10.88
C GLY A 242 16.97 -10.22 -10.16
N LEU A 243 16.70 -9.80 -8.91
CA LEU A 243 15.47 -10.16 -8.17
C LEU A 243 14.46 -9.02 -8.10
N ILE A 244 14.93 -7.79 -8.09
CA ILE A 244 14.09 -6.58 -8.02
C ILE A 244 14.64 -5.58 -9.01
N ASP A 245 13.79 -5.07 -9.89
CA ASP A 245 14.13 -3.94 -10.75
C ASP A 245 13.95 -2.65 -9.97
N TYR A 246 15.04 -2.12 -9.45
CA TYR A 246 15.03 -0.88 -8.67
C TYR A 246 14.90 0.37 -9.52
N HIS A 247 15.05 0.27 -10.85
CA HIS A 247 14.95 1.40 -11.76
C HIS A 247 13.51 1.66 -12.21
N GLU A 248 12.63 0.68 -12.10
CA GLU A 248 11.21 0.79 -12.45
C GLU A 248 10.28 1.07 -11.24
N GLN A 249 10.83 1.21 -10.04
CA GLN A 249 10.13 1.54 -8.81
C GLN A 249 10.34 3.02 -8.46
#